data_eb48c25a929f14c43033fabe9f12fa57
#
_entry.id   eb48c25a929f14c43033fabe9f12fa57
#
_cell.length_a   1.000
_cell.length_b   1.000
_cell.length_c   1.000
_cell.angle_alpha   90.00
_cell.angle_beta   90.00
_cell.angle_gamma   90.00
#
_symmetry.space_group_name_H-M   'P 1'
#
loop_
_entity.id
_entity.type
_entity.pdbx_description
1 polymer ?
#
loop_
_entity_poly.entity_id
_entity_poly.type
_entity_poly.pdbx_seq_one_letter_code
_entity_poly.pdbx_strand_id
1 'polypeptide(L)'
;MESKCNISDVQIAAMASPPMRIFPQANANQVADLLMPLLRQEIREQFGAMLAELRGAMQAELREQFDAFRHETQQQFRILQHNMAALAFNSSAVYPEAPIRPLMNDAALLPDRFPSTLRDFHDLTAAAARIFLRFYQIPLPGRGNAKRLLASHIGLRAAT
;
A
#
# COMPACT_ATOMS: atom_id res chain seq x y z
N MET A 1 75.52 59.10 -16.36
CA MET A 1 76.04 58.46 -15.10
C MET A 1 75.37 57.07 -15.06
N GLU A 2 76.13 56.15 -15.58
CA GLU A 2 75.69 54.71 -15.63
C GLU A 2 76.17 54.03 -14.36
N SER A 3 75.27 53.43 -13.61
CA SER A 3 75.56 52.58 -12.48
C SER A 3 75.37 51.12 -12.93
N LYS A 4 76.46 50.46 -13.22
CA LYS A 4 76.49 49.04 -13.51
C LYS A 4 76.30 48.27 -12.18
N CYS A 5 75.18 47.59 -12.03
CA CYS A 5 75.01 46.57 -11.01
C CYS A 5 75.67 45.24 -11.46
N ASN A 6 76.66 44.88 -10.73
CA ASN A 6 77.41 43.64 -10.92
C ASN A 6 76.69 42.51 -10.22
N ILE A 7 76.17 41.57 -11.01
CA ILE A 7 75.53 40.35 -10.49
C ILE A 7 76.64 39.28 -10.44
N SER A 8 77.25 39.14 -9.29
CA SER A 8 78.18 38.05 -9.01
C SER A 8 77.56 37.14 -7.96
N ASP A 9 77.56 35.86 -8.30
CA ASP A 9 77.58 34.74 -7.37
C ASP A 9 76.35 34.50 -6.52
N VAL A 10 75.25 34.01 -7.18
CA VAL A 10 74.30 33.18 -6.48
C VAL A 10 74.77 31.73 -6.60
N GLN A 11 75.45 31.26 -5.56
CA GLN A 11 75.81 29.87 -5.34
C GLN A 11 74.44 29.06 -5.36
N ILE A 12 74.21 28.28 -6.40
CA ILE A 12 73.23 27.29 -6.42
C ILE A 12 73.66 26.15 -5.50
N ALA A 13 73.22 26.23 -4.23
CA ALA A 13 73.33 25.09 -3.34
C ALA A 13 72.53 23.97 -3.89
N ALA A 14 73.18 22.97 -4.42
CA ALA A 14 72.53 21.72 -4.86
C ALA A 14 71.76 21.12 -3.64
N MET A 15 70.48 21.33 -3.59
CA MET A 15 69.64 20.60 -2.67
C MET A 15 69.71 19.13 -3.06
N ALA A 16 70.56 18.39 -2.37
CA ALA A 16 70.60 16.95 -2.40
C ALA A 16 69.21 16.46 -1.93
N SER A 17 68.39 15.98 -2.87
CA SER A 17 67.15 15.31 -2.54
C SER A 17 67.42 14.19 -1.54
N PRO A 18 66.67 14.11 -0.42
CA PRO A 18 66.89 13.02 0.52
C PRO A 18 66.67 11.68 -0.23
N PRO A 19 67.45 10.65 0.03
CA PRO A 19 67.33 9.39 -0.61
C PRO A 19 65.93 8.88 -0.37
N MET A 20 65.15 8.65 -1.45
CA MET A 20 63.89 7.97 -1.38
C MET A 20 64.13 6.64 -0.65
N ARG A 21 63.60 6.51 0.55
CA ARG A 21 63.62 5.26 1.27
C ARG A 21 62.73 4.32 0.48
N ILE A 22 63.34 3.47 -0.34
CA ILE A 22 62.67 2.34 -0.99
C ILE A 22 62.24 1.42 0.16
N PHE A 23 61.00 1.48 0.56
CA PHE A 23 60.45 0.50 1.47
C PHE A 23 60.60 -0.89 0.81
N PRO A 24 61.22 -1.86 1.49
CA PRO A 24 61.47 -3.15 0.87
C PRO A 24 60.15 -3.79 0.48
N GLN A 25 60.01 -4.21 -0.78
CA GLN A 25 58.81 -4.88 -1.35
C GLN A 25 58.39 -6.11 -0.53
N ALA A 26 59.27 -6.71 0.24
CA ALA A 26 58.95 -7.80 1.16
C ALA A 26 57.88 -7.44 2.20
N ASN A 27 57.76 -6.18 2.60
CA ASN A 27 56.74 -5.76 3.56
C ASN A 27 55.34 -5.61 2.94
N ALA A 28 55.20 -5.39 1.62
CA ALA A 28 53.92 -5.23 0.96
C ALA A 28 53.13 -6.55 0.94
N ASN A 29 53.80 -7.66 0.69
CA ASN A 29 53.16 -8.98 0.68
C ASN A 29 52.75 -9.43 2.09
N GLN A 30 53.57 -9.16 3.09
CA GLN A 30 53.23 -9.47 4.48
C GLN A 30 52.06 -8.63 5.00
N VAL A 31 51.99 -7.36 4.61
CA VAL A 31 50.83 -6.50 4.95
C VAL A 31 49.55 -6.98 4.22
N ALA A 32 49.67 -7.38 2.95
CA ALA A 32 48.56 -7.93 2.21
C ALA A 32 48.04 -9.23 2.83
N ASP A 33 48.92 -10.16 3.24
CA ASP A 33 48.56 -11.42 3.86
C ASP A 33 47.83 -11.26 5.21
N LEU A 34 48.13 -10.18 5.94
CA LEU A 34 47.46 -9.84 7.19
C LEU A 34 46.14 -9.10 6.98
N LEU A 35 46.07 -8.20 5.99
CA LEU A 35 44.91 -7.38 5.73
C LEU A 35 43.80 -8.14 4.98
N MET A 36 44.14 -9.03 4.06
CA MET A 36 43.16 -9.73 3.25
C MET A 36 42.15 -10.59 4.06
N PRO A 37 42.58 -11.37 5.08
CA PRO A 37 41.62 -12.09 5.93
C PRO A 37 40.73 -11.17 6.74
N LEU A 38 41.26 -10.03 7.26
CA LEU A 38 40.45 -9.04 7.99
C LEU A 38 39.41 -8.37 7.10
N LEU A 39 39.79 -7.97 5.89
CA LEU A 39 38.87 -7.41 4.91
C LEU A 39 37.78 -8.42 4.50
N ARG A 40 38.13 -9.69 4.31
CA ARG A 40 37.18 -10.74 4.01
C ARG A 40 36.21 -10.97 5.16
N GLN A 41 36.66 -10.89 6.39
CA GLN A 41 35.84 -11.00 7.57
C GLN A 41 34.85 -9.83 7.64
N GLU A 42 35.36 -8.60 7.55
CA GLU A 42 34.55 -7.38 7.57
C GLU A 42 33.47 -7.38 6.48
N ILE A 43 33.86 -7.69 5.23
CA ILE A 43 32.88 -7.79 4.12
C ILE A 43 31.80 -8.85 4.43
N ARG A 44 32.19 -9.98 5.01
CA ARG A 44 31.25 -11.07 5.32
C ARG A 44 30.30 -10.65 6.42
N GLU A 45 30.77 -9.95 7.43
CA GLU A 45 29.96 -9.42 8.53
C GLU A 45 28.99 -8.35 8.05
N GLN A 46 29.45 -7.38 7.26
CA GLN A 46 28.60 -6.32 6.67
C GLN A 46 27.57 -6.91 5.71
N PHE A 47 27.96 -7.85 4.88
CA PHE A 47 27.03 -8.52 3.97
C PHE A 47 25.99 -9.35 4.73
N GLY A 48 26.42 -10.04 5.80
CA GLY A 48 25.52 -10.76 6.70
C GLY A 48 24.50 -9.85 7.39
N ALA A 49 24.95 -8.71 7.90
CA ALA A 49 24.08 -7.70 8.53
C ALA A 49 23.07 -7.12 7.53
N MET A 50 23.52 -6.76 6.33
CA MET A 50 22.66 -6.24 5.26
C MET A 50 21.60 -7.25 4.82
N LEU A 51 21.96 -8.54 4.68
CA LEU A 51 20.99 -9.59 4.34
C LEU A 51 19.99 -9.82 5.47
N ALA A 52 20.41 -9.73 6.73
CA ALA A 52 19.52 -9.87 7.89
C ALA A 52 18.50 -8.71 7.93
N GLU A 53 18.97 -7.49 7.71
CA GLU A 53 18.12 -6.29 7.64
C GLU A 53 17.11 -6.37 6.49
N LEU A 54 17.57 -6.72 5.29
CA LEU A 54 16.70 -6.87 4.13
C LEU A 54 15.63 -7.95 4.36
N ARG A 55 16.03 -9.09 4.94
CA ARG A 55 15.10 -10.17 5.29
C ARG A 55 14.09 -9.70 6.34
N GLY A 56 14.53 -8.96 7.35
CA GLY A 56 13.67 -8.39 8.38
C GLY A 56 12.64 -7.42 7.79
N ALA A 57 13.10 -6.49 6.95
CA ALA A 57 12.23 -5.52 6.27
C ALA A 57 11.19 -6.22 5.38
N MET A 58 11.61 -7.18 4.57
CA MET A 58 10.71 -7.94 3.70
C MET A 58 9.68 -8.76 4.49
N GLN A 59 10.09 -9.37 5.61
CA GLN A 59 9.16 -10.09 6.47
C GLN A 59 8.15 -9.17 7.16
N ALA A 60 8.56 -7.97 7.57
CA ALA A 60 7.67 -6.98 8.17
C ALA A 60 6.62 -6.51 7.15
N GLU A 61 7.06 -6.16 5.94
CA GLU A 61 6.17 -5.75 4.86
C GLU A 61 5.17 -6.85 4.47
N LEU A 62 5.63 -8.09 4.34
CA LEU A 62 4.74 -9.22 4.06
C LEU A 62 3.69 -9.41 5.16
N ARG A 63 4.07 -9.28 6.43
CA ARG A 63 3.10 -9.39 7.54
C ARG A 63 2.04 -8.29 7.46
N GLU A 64 2.46 -7.05 7.23
CA GLU A 64 1.54 -5.93 7.08
C GLU A 64 0.54 -6.15 5.93
N GLN A 65 1.03 -6.59 4.76
CA GLN A 65 0.17 -6.90 3.61
C GLN A 65 -0.80 -8.06 3.92
N PHE A 66 -0.34 -9.10 4.61
CA PHE A 66 -1.20 -10.21 5.01
C PHE A 66 -2.28 -9.80 6.01
N ASP A 67 -1.94 -8.95 6.97
CA ASP A 67 -2.89 -8.47 7.98
C ASP A 67 -3.93 -7.54 7.33
N ALA A 68 -3.52 -6.64 6.43
CA ALA A 68 -4.42 -5.81 5.63
C ALA A 68 -5.38 -6.66 4.77
N PHE A 69 -4.84 -7.64 4.04
CA PHE A 69 -5.64 -8.56 3.23
C PHE A 69 -6.64 -9.36 4.07
N ARG A 70 -6.21 -9.86 5.22
CA ARG A 70 -7.09 -10.59 6.15
C ARG A 70 -8.23 -9.71 6.64
N HIS A 71 -7.93 -8.47 7.01
CA HIS A 71 -8.92 -7.52 7.49
C HIS A 71 -9.96 -7.20 6.39
N GLU A 72 -9.49 -6.92 5.17
CA GLU A 72 -10.36 -6.67 4.02
C GLU A 72 -11.25 -7.88 3.70
N THR A 73 -10.67 -9.08 3.65
CA THR A 73 -11.42 -10.32 3.39
C THR A 73 -12.48 -10.56 4.47
N GLN A 74 -12.17 -10.32 5.73
CA GLN A 74 -13.14 -10.46 6.82
C GLN A 74 -14.27 -9.44 6.71
N GLN A 75 -13.98 -8.22 6.27
CA GLN A 75 -15.00 -7.19 6.05
C GLN A 75 -15.92 -7.59 4.90
N GLN A 76 -15.38 -8.00 3.77
CA GLN A 76 -16.15 -8.47 2.61
C GLN A 76 -17.03 -9.67 2.98
N PHE A 77 -16.51 -10.60 3.77
CA PHE A 77 -17.28 -11.75 4.23
C PHE A 77 -18.44 -11.37 5.13
N ARG A 78 -18.26 -10.38 6.03
CA ARG A 78 -19.36 -9.84 6.86
C ARG A 78 -20.45 -9.17 6.02
N ILE A 79 -20.06 -8.36 5.02
CA ILE A 79 -20.99 -7.73 4.08
C ILE A 79 -21.79 -8.81 3.35
N LEU A 80 -21.13 -9.80 2.81
CA LEU A 80 -21.75 -10.90 2.08
C LEU A 80 -22.76 -11.66 2.95
N GLN A 81 -22.38 -12.05 4.17
CA GLN A 81 -23.27 -12.73 5.11
C GLN A 81 -24.50 -11.90 5.44
N HIS A 82 -24.30 -10.60 5.75
CA HIS A 82 -25.42 -9.70 6.03
C HIS A 82 -26.36 -9.59 4.82
N ASN A 83 -25.80 -9.37 3.64
CA ASN A 83 -26.58 -9.19 2.43
C ASN A 83 -27.34 -10.45 2.02
N MET A 84 -26.72 -11.62 2.14
CA MET A 84 -27.41 -12.91 1.91
C MET A 84 -28.58 -13.11 2.87
N ALA A 85 -28.40 -12.83 4.16
CA ALA A 85 -29.46 -12.92 5.15
C ALA A 85 -30.60 -11.93 4.87
N ALA A 86 -30.26 -10.68 4.50
CA ALA A 86 -31.24 -9.66 4.14
C ALA A 86 -32.01 -10.03 2.87
N LEU A 87 -31.32 -10.52 1.82
CA LEU A 87 -31.95 -10.98 0.58
C LEU A 87 -32.94 -12.15 0.84
N ALA A 88 -32.51 -13.14 1.61
CA ALA A 88 -33.35 -14.26 1.98
C ALA A 88 -34.58 -13.79 2.78
N PHE A 89 -34.38 -12.86 3.72
CA PHE A 89 -35.47 -12.27 4.49
C PHE A 89 -36.45 -11.48 3.60
N ASN A 90 -35.97 -10.61 2.75
CA ASN A 90 -36.76 -9.78 1.87
C ASN A 90 -37.56 -10.60 0.84
N SER A 91 -37.03 -11.73 0.38
CA SER A 91 -37.68 -12.60 -0.57
C SER A 91 -38.93 -13.26 0.01
N SER A 92 -39.10 -13.29 1.33
CA SER A 92 -40.28 -13.80 2.03
C SER A 92 -41.35 -12.73 2.31
N ALA A 93 -41.05 -11.45 2.02
CA ALA A 93 -42.01 -10.36 2.22
C ALA A 93 -43.12 -10.41 1.14
N VAL A 94 -44.31 -10.82 1.54
CA VAL A 94 -45.46 -11.00 0.61
C VAL A 94 -46.63 -10.09 0.95
N TYR A 95 -46.72 -9.51 2.15
CA TYR A 95 -47.81 -8.61 2.55
C TYR A 95 -47.27 -7.20 2.85
N PRO A 96 -48.11 -6.18 2.73
CA PRO A 96 -47.69 -4.78 2.85
C PRO A 96 -46.96 -4.47 4.15
N GLU A 97 -47.35 -5.06 5.26
CA GLU A 97 -46.75 -4.86 6.57
C GLU A 97 -45.51 -5.72 6.80
N ALA A 98 -45.16 -6.61 5.85
CA ALA A 98 -43.97 -7.44 5.99
C ALA A 98 -42.72 -6.56 6.13
N PRO A 99 -41.88 -6.79 7.17
CA PRO A 99 -40.67 -6.04 7.33
C PRO A 99 -39.68 -6.37 6.24
N ILE A 100 -38.88 -5.38 5.84
CA ILE A 100 -37.78 -5.53 4.90
C ILE A 100 -36.47 -5.02 5.50
N ARG A 101 -35.35 -5.55 5.05
CA ARG A 101 -34.00 -5.23 5.56
C ARG A 101 -33.16 -4.59 4.47
N PRO A 102 -32.39 -3.53 4.82
CA PRO A 102 -31.42 -2.96 3.89
C PRO A 102 -30.24 -3.90 3.68
N LEU A 103 -29.61 -3.77 2.53
CA LEU A 103 -28.30 -4.37 2.26
C LEU A 103 -27.20 -3.40 2.72
N MET A 104 -26.03 -3.94 3.03
CA MET A 104 -24.79 -3.15 3.16
C MET A 104 -24.22 -2.87 1.77
N ASN A 105 -23.63 -1.68 1.61
CA ASN A 105 -22.79 -1.37 0.44
C ASN A 105 -21.36 -1.91 0.61
N ASP A 106 -20.50 -1.69 -0.39
CA ASP A 106 -19.10 -2.14 -0.38
C ASP A 106 -18.26 -1.55 0.77
N ALA A 107 -18.69 -0.41 1.32
CA ALA A 107 -18.07 0.21 2.49
C ALA A 107 -18.62 -0.31 3.84
N ALA A 108 -19.42 -1.39 3.84
CA ALA A 108 -20.11 -1.95 5.01
C ALA A 108 -21.09 -0.98 5.69
N LEU A 109 -21.63 -0.02 4.96
CA LEU A 109 -22.59 0.95 5.44
C LEU A 109 -24.03 0.52 5.08
N LEU A 110 -24.98 0.87 5.94
CA LEU A 110 -26.41 0.76 5.66
C LEU A 110 -26.95 2.10 5.17
N PRO A 111 -27.94 2.10 4.26
CA PRO A 111 -28.55 3.34 3.79
C PRO A 111 -29.40 4.00 4.89
N ASP A 112 -29.29 5.32 4.99
CA ASP A 112 -30.14 6.10 5.87
C ASP A 112 -31.61 6.06 5.43
N ARG A 113 -32.54 6.03 6.40
CA ARG A 113 -33.99 6.09 6.15
C ARG A 113 -34.50 5.07 5.15
N PHE A 114 -33.91 3.86 5.18
CA PHE A 114 -34.41 2.76 4.37
C PHE A 114 -35.85 2.40 4.79
N PRO A 115 -36.75 2.09 3.85
CA PRO A 115 -38.13 1.67 4.17
C PRO A 115 -38.14 0.44 5.07
N SER A 116 -38.97 0.46 6.11
CA SER A 116 -39.01 -0.61 7.11
C SER A 116 -39.98 -1.73 6.71
N THR A 117 -40.95 -1.43 5.88
CA THR A 117 -41.96 -2.38 5.43
C THR A 117 -42.08 -2.41 3.90
N LEU A 118 -42.70 -3.46 3.38
CA LEU A 118 -43.00 -3.56 1.96
C LEU A 118 -43.96 -2.43 1.50
N ARG A 119 -44.90 -1.98 2.35
CA ARG A 119 -45.75 -0.81 2.10
C ARG A 119 -44.94 0.45 1.92
N ASP A 120 -44.01 0.76 2.89
CA ASP A 120 -43.16 1.93 2.78
C ASP A 120 -42.30 1.90 1.51
N PHE A 121 -41.86 0.71 1.09
CA PHE A 121 -41.14 0.53 -0.15
C PHE A 121 -42.04 0.83 -1.37
N HIS A 122 -43.29 0.39 -1.35
CA HIS A 122 -44.24 0.69 -2.42
C HIS A 122 -44.60 2.18 -2.51
N ASP A 123 -44.54 2.90 -1.39
CA ASP A 123 -44.82 4.33 -1.34
C ASP A 123 -43.58 5.18 -1.73
N LEU A 124 -42.41 4.56 -1.92
CA LEU A 124 -41.21 5.27 -2.39
C LEU A 124 -41.46 5.95 -3.73
N THR A 125 -41.04 7.20 -3.82
CA THR A 125 -40.97 7.91 -5.09
C THR A 125 -39.83 7.37 -5.97
N ALA A 126 -39.91 7.58 -7.28
CA ALA A 126 -38.85 7.22 -8.20
C ALA A 126 -37.52 7.99 -7.86
N ALA A 127 -37.66 9.22 -7.34
CA ALA A 127 -36.51 10.02 -6.89
C ALA A 127 -35.82 9.38 -5.67
N ALA A 128 -36.56 8.95 -4.66
CA ALA A 128 -36.03 8.26 -3.48
C ALA A 128 -35.38 6.92 -3.87
N ALA A 129 -36.01 6.12 -4.75
CA ALA A 129 -35.41 4.89 -5.25
C ALA A 129 -34.06 5.12 -5.96
N ARG A 130 -33.89 6.23 -6.70
CA ARG A 130 -32.60 6.60 -7.32
C ARG A 130 -31.53 6.94 -6.30
N ILE A 131 -31.89 7.53 -5.15
CA ILE A 131 -30.92 7.81 -4.06
C ILE A 131 -30.35 6.48 -3.53
N PHE A 132 -31.20 5.49 -3.27
CA PHE A 132 -30.75 4.16 -2.84
C PHE A 132 -29.92 3.45 -3.91
N LEU A 133 -30.28 3.52 -5.18
CA LEU A 133 -29.47 2.95 -6.26
C LEU A 133 -28.07 3.56 -6.32
N ARG A 134 -27.94 4.90 -6.11
CA ARG A 134 -26.64 5.56 -6.02
C ARG A 134 -25.85 5.09 -4.81
N PHE A 135 -26.51 4.94 -3.66
CA PHE A 135 -25.88 4.42 -2.44
C PHE A 135 -25.27 3.02 -2.67
N TYR A 136 -25.97 2.16 -3.41
CA TYR A 136 -25.50 0.83 -3.81
C TYR A 136 -24.63 0.83 -5.07
N GLN A 137 -24.26 1.99 -5.60
CA GLN A 137 -23.45 2.15 -6.80
C GLN A 137 -24.01 1.44 -8.04
N ILE A 138 -25.35 1.26 -8.09
CA ILE A 138 -26.03 0.63 -9.22
C ILE A 138 -26.25 1.66 -10.32
N PRO A 139 -25.90 1.35 -11.58
CA PRO A 139 -26.14 2.24 -12.71
C PRO A 139 -27.62 2.65 -12.78
N LEU A 140 -27.86 3.96 -12.90
CA LEU A 140 -29.23 4.47 -12.95
C LEU A 140 -29.89 4.05 -14.26
N PRO A 141 -31.07 3.42 -14.19
CA PRO A 141 -31.83 3.08 -15.39
C PRO A 141 -32.37 4.35 -16.06
N GLY A 142 -32.66 4.26 -17.35
CA GLY A 142 -33.45 5.26 -18.04
C GLY A 142 -34.82 5.52 -17.39
N ARG A 143 -35.63 6.37 -17.97
CA ARG A 143 -36.93 6.76 -17.41
C ARG A 143 -37.82 5.54 -17.05
N GLY A 144 -38.22 5.44 -15.80
CA GLY A 144 -39.33 4.56 -15.36
C GLY A 144 -38.99 3.34 -14.50
N ASN A 145 -37.72 2.86 -14.41
CA ASN A 145 -37.42 1.55 -13.80
C ASN A 145 -36.64 1.57 -12.46
N ALA A 146 -36.42 2.74 -11.85
CA ALA A 146 -35.59 2.83 -10.64
C ALA A 146 -36.12 1.95 -9.48
N LYS A 147 -37.41 2.00 -9.22
CA LYS A 147 -38.02 1.25 -8.13
C LYS A 147 -37.98 -0.26 -8.35
N ARG A 148 -38.22 -0.68 -9.60
CA ARG A 148 -38.17 -2.12 -9.98
C ARG A 148 -36.72 -2.64 -9.88
N LEU A 149 -35.72 -1.84 -10.31
CA LEU A 149 -34.33 -2.22 -10.21
C LEU A 149 -33.89 -2.32 -8.74
N LEU A 150 -34.30 -1.36 -7.89
CA LEU A 150 -34.06 -1.41 -6.47
C LEU A 150 -34.71 -2.64 -5.82
N ALA A 151 -35.98 -2.94 -6.14
CA ALA A 151 -36.67 -4.13 -5.65
C ALA A 151 -35.92 -5.43 -5.99
N SER A 152 -35.51 -5.57 -7.24
CA SER A 152 -34.68 -6.70 -7.67
C SER A 152 -33.37 -6.80 -6.92
N HIS A 153 -32.69 -5.66 -6.70
CA HIS A 153 -31.41 -5.62 -6.00
C HIS A 153 -31.54 -6.06 -4.54
N ILE A 154 -32.57 -5.61 -3.83
CA ILE A 154 -32.78 -5.96 -2.41
C ILE A 154 -33.55 -7.27 -2.21
N GLY A 155 -33.78 -8.01 -3.28
CA GLY A 155 -34.37 -9.35 -3.23
C GLY A 155 -35.89 -9.39 -3.04
N LEU A 156 -36.58 -8.27 -3.25
CA LEU A 156 -38.08 -8.30 -3.26
C LEU A 156 -38.57 -8.99 -4.53
N ARG A 157 -39.50 -9.91 -4.37
CA ARG A 157 -40.21 -10.51 -5.51
C ARG A 157 -40.97 -9.40 -6.20
N ALA A 158 -40.74 -9.20 -7.50
CA ALA A 158 -41.55 -8.28 -8.27
C ALA A 158 -43.01 -8.75 -8.12
N ALA A 159 -43.86 -7.92 -7.51
CA ALA A 159 -45.29 -8.09 -7.63
C ALA A 159 -45.61 -7.94 -9.13
N THR A 160 -45.92 -9.03 -9.77
CA THR A 160 -46.44 -9.08 -11.14
C THR A 160 -47.81 -8.41 -11.21
#